data_d270516c84d4cfeaf150a2048b82331e
#
_entry.id   d270516c84d4cfeaf150a2048b82331e
#
_cell.length_a   1.000
_cell.length_b   1.000
_cell.length_c   1.000
_cell.angle_alpha   90.00
_cell.angle_beta   90.00
_cell.angle_gamma   90.00
#
_symmetry.space_group_name_H-M   'P 1'
#
loop_
_entity.id
_entity.type
_entity.pdbx_description
1 polymer ?
#
loop_
_entity_poly.entity_id
_entity_poly.type
_entity_poly.pdbx_seq_one_letter_code
_entity_poly.pdbx_strand_id
1 'polypeptide(L)'
;IRYTRNGNFTLDNDGILVDQNGNPVLGQGGAIALVLGNAEHELGINKIGQISVNNEVIDQLDVVTFADLRKLKRDGKNLLSYDGETTAEIAADQVSLEHKSLEKANVGVVDEMVRMIDYHRMFETFTKSMMTFDEVDDKAINTVGRLT
;
A
#
# COMPACT_ATOMS: atom_id res chain seq x y z
N ILE A 1 9.21 -2.54 -16.48
CA ILE A 1 7.94 -1.86 -16.09
C ILE A 1 7.62 -2.24 -14.66
N ARG A 2 7.10 -1.28 -13.89
CA ARG A 2 6.62 -1.45 -12.52
C ARG A 2 5.26 -0.76 -12.37
N TYR A 3 4.47 -1.24 -11.45
CA TYR A 3 3.12 -0.73 -11.22
C TYR A 3 3.02 -0.13 -9.84
N THR A 4 2.16 0.85 -9.67
CA THR A 4 1.91 1.46 -8.36
C THR A 4 0.44 1.82 -8.19
N ARG A 5 -0.03 1.80 -6.96
CA ARG A 5 -1.32 2.39 -6.57
C ARG A 5 -1.15 3.77 -5.92
N ASN A 6 0.10 4.19 -5.74
CA ASN A 6 0.40 5.48 -5.17
C ASN A 6 0.37 6.56 -6.26
N GLY A 7 -0.56 7.47 -6.17
CA GLY A 7 -0.74 8.61 -7.08
C GLY A 7 -0.01 9.89 -6.65
N ASN A 8 0.92 9.80 -5.71
CA ASN A 8 1.69 10.97 -5.28
C ASN A 8 2.85 11.20 -6.26
N PHE A 9 2.55 11.92 -7.32
CA PHE A 9 3.48 12.26 -8.38
C PHE A 9 3.94 13.71 -8.27
N THR A 10 5.16 13.98 -8.74
CA THR A 10 5.77 15.29 -8.83
C THR A 10 6.36 15.49 -10.23
N LEU A 11 6.67 16.71 -10.57
CA LEU A 11 7.41 17.01 -11.80
C LEU A 11 8.90 17.13 -11.45
N ASP A 12 9.73 16.54 -12.29
CA ASP A 12 11.17 16.74 -12.22
C ASP A 12 11.59 18.06 -12.92
N ASN A 13 12.91 18.31 -12.94
CA ASN A 13 13.46 19.54 -13.56
C ASN A 13 13.26 19.59 -15.09
N ASP A 14 13.05 18.46 -15.71
CA ASP A 14 12.83 18.34 -17.17
C ASP A 14 11.33 18.36 -17.52
N GLY A 15 10.46 18.52 -16.51
CA GLY A 15 9.00 18.54 -16.68
C GLY A 15 8.38 17.15 -16.85
N ILE A 16 9.11 16.08 -16.53
CA ILE A 16 8.60 14.72 -16.58
C ILE A 16 7.85 14.42 -15.28
N LEU A 17 6.68 13.79 -15.38
CA LEU A 17 5.93 13.33 -14.24
C LEU A 17 6.59 12.11 -13.62
N VAL A 18 7.02 12.21 -12.35
CA VAL A 18 7.75 11.16 -11.66
C VAL A 18 7.10 10.80 -10.32
N ASP A 19 7.37 9.59 -9.84
CA ASP A 19 7.02 9.17 -8.49
C ASP A 19 7.99 9.76 -7.44
N GLN A 20 7.78 9.45 -6.16
CA GLN A 20 8.63 9.91 -5.06
C GLN A 20 10.07 9.39 -5.11
N ASN A 21 10.37 8.39 -5.95
CA ASN A 21 11.70 7.81 -6.13
C ASN A 21 12.36 8.30 -7.43
N GLY A 22 11.72 9.19 -8.19
CA GLY A 22 12.21 9.71 -9.46
C GLY A 22 11.92 8.78 -10.66
N ASN A 23 11.06 7.78 -10.52
CA ASN A 23 10.69 6.93 -11.64
C ASN A 23 9.63 7.64 -12.50
N PRO A 24 9.79 7.68 -13.84
CA PRO A 24 8.83 8.31 -14.73
C PRO A 24 7.49 7.56 -14.73
N VAL A 25 6.41 8.32 -14.72
CA VAL A 25 5.05 7.81 -14.85
C VAL A 25 4.72 7.65 -16.32
N LEU A 26 4.12 6.51 -16.67
CA LEU A 26 3.76 6.20 -18.04
C LEU A 26 2.32 6.61 -18.35
N GLY A 27 2.16 7.25 -19.46
CA GLY A 27 0.89 7.48 -20.14
C GLY A 27 0.77 6.63 -21.41
N GLN A 28 -0.29 6.82 -22.15
CA GLN A 28 -0.50 6.11 -23.42
C GLN A 28 0.58 6.42 -24.48
N GLY A 29 1.21 7.60 -24.40
CA GLY A 29 2.29 8.01 -25.29
C GLY A 29 3.70 7.65 -24.80
N GLY A 30 3.85 7.05 -23.63
CA GLY A 30 5.13 6.78 -22.97
C GLY A 30 5.30 7.58 -21.68
N ALA A 31 6.52 8.04 -21.37
CA ALA A 31 6.75 8.90 -20.21
C ALA A 31 6.03 10.25 -20.39
N ILE A 32 5.23 10.62 -19.38
CA ILE A 32 4.43 11.85 -19.43
C ILE A 32 5.34 13.05 -19.22
N ALA A 33 5.57 13.83 -20.27
CA ALA A 33 6.34 15.06 -20.22
C ALA A 33 5.41 16.26 -20.38
N LEU A 34 5.47 17.18 -19.44
CA LEU A 34 4.69 18.41 -19.43
C LEU A 34 5.62 19.56 -19.82
N VAL A 35 5.38 20.16 -20.97
CA VAL A 35 6.12 21.35 -21.38
C VAL A 35 5.60 22.53 -20.56
N LEU A 36 6.25 22.78 -19.43
CA LEU A 36 5.92 23.89 -18.56
C LEU A 36 6.63 25.15 -19.08
N GLY A 37 5.87 26.11 -19.56
CA GLY A 37 6.40 27.48 -19.76
C GLY A 37 6.64 28.17 -18.40
N ASN A 38 7.11 29.40 -18.39
CA ASN A 38 7.45 30.17 -17.20
C ASN A 38 6.24 30.69 -16.38
N ALA A 39 5.03 30.18 -16.63
CA ALA A 39 3.80 30.58 -15.92
C ALA A 39 3.36 29.50 -14.91
N GLU A 40 2.58 29.90 -13.90
CA GLU A 40 1.91 28.94 -13.04
C GLU A 40 0.94 28.09 -13.87
N HIS A 41 1.12 26.77 -13.82
CA HIS A 41 0.30 25.81 -14.54
C HIS A 41 -0.61 25.06 -13.57
N GLU A 42 -1.88 25.05 -13.85
CA GLU A 42 -2.83 24.24 -13.10
C GLU A 42 -2.88 22.84 -13.74
N LEU A 43 -2.29 21.87 -13.02
CA LEU A 43 -2.36 20.46 -13.36
C LEU A 43 -3.68 19.87 -12.88
N GLY A 44 -4.50 19.40 -13.80
CA GLY A 44 -5.74 18.68 -13.53
C GLY A 44 -5.63 17.21 -13.95
N ILE A 45 -6.15 16.31 -13.12
CA ILE A 45 -6.35 14.90 -13.49
C ILE A 45 -7.83 14.60 -13.29
N ASN A 46 -8.50 14.15 -14.35
CA ASN A 46 -9.91 13.80 -14.28
C ASN A 46 -10.11 12.34 -13.84
N LYS A 47 -11.39 11.97 -13.64
CA LYS A 47 -11.76 10.63 -13.15
C LYS A 47 -11.35 9.47 -14.07
N ILE A 48 -11.15 9.74 -15.34
CA ILE A 48 -10.74 8.74 -16.35
C ILE A 48 -9.22 8.72 -16.59
N GLY A 49 -8.46 9.50 -15.79
CA GLY A 49 -6.99 9.51 -15.87
C GLY A 49 -6.40 10.44 -16.92
N GLN A 50 -7.21 11.31 -17.55
CA GLN A 50 -6.65 12.31 -18.46
C GLN A 50 -5.98 13.42 -17.67
N ILE A 51 -4.80 13.79 -18.13
CA ILE A 51 -3.99 14.86 -17.58
C ILE A 51 -4.21 16.11 -18.42
N SER A 52 -4.59 17.19 -17.78
CA SER A 52 -4.76 18.48 -18.41
C SER A 52 -3.88 19.55 -17.76
N VAL A 53 -3.34 20.43 -18.56
CA VAL A 53 -2.64 21.64 -18.12
C VAL A 53 -3.38 22.83 -18.71
N ASN A 54 -3.79 23.78 -17.87
CA ASN A 54 -4.56 24.95 -18.31
C ASN A 54 -5.81 24.59 -19.14
N ASN A 55 -6.53 23.51 -18.77
CA ASN A 55 -7.70 22.96 -19.48
C ASN A 55 -7.40 22.30 -20.85
N GLU A 56 -6.16 22.18 -21.26
CA GLU A 56 -5.78 21.40 -22.44
C GLU A 56 -5.34 20.01 -22.04
N VAL A 57 -5.96 18.97 -22.65
CA VAL A 57 -5.59 17.57 -22.38
C VAL A 57 -4.29 17.28 -23.10
N ILE A 58 -3.28 16.84 -22.33
CA ILE A 58 -1.94 16.55 -22.86
C ILE A 58 -1.75 15.06 -23.05
N ASP A 59 -2.11 14.24 -22.07
CA ASP A 59 -1.93 12.80 -22.10
C ASP A 59 -2.94 12.11 -21.17
N GLN A 60 -2.93 10.79 -21.17
CA GLN A 60 -3.75 9.96 -20.28
C GLN A 60 -2.87 8.95 -19.55
N LEU A 61 -3.05 8.83 -18.23
CA LEU A 61 -2.38 7.81 -17.42
C LEU A 61 -2.66 6.41 -17.97
N ASP A 62 -1.63 5.60 -18.06
CA ASP A 62 -1.75 4.19 -18.41
C ASP A 62 -2.19 3.40 -17.18
N VAL A 63 -3.49 3.13 -17.06
CA VAL A 63 -4.08 2.40 -15.95
C VAL A 63 -4.45 1.01 -16.42
N VAL A 64 -3.81 0.02 -15.80
CA VAL A 64 -3.95 -1.38 -16.18
C VAL A 64 -4.48 -2.23 -15.04
N THR A 65 -5.13 -3.32 -15.37
CA THR A 65 -5.51 -4.37 -14.44
C THR A 65 -4.95 -5.71 -14.92
N PHE A 66 -4.98 -6.72 -14.06
CA PHE A 66 -4.45 -8.04 -14.35
C PHE A 66 -5.51 -9.11 -14.12
N ALA A 67 -5.55 -10.11 -14.97
CA ALA A 67 -6.44 -11.25 -14.83
C ALA A 67 -6.12 -12.06 -13.55
N ASP A 68 -4.85 -12.17 -13.18
CA ASP A 68 -4.41 -12.85 -11.96
C ASP A 68 -3.59 -11.92 -11.06
N LEU A 69 -4.26 -11.31 -10.10
CA LEU A 69 -3.65 -10.40 -9.13
C LEU A 69 -2.64 -11.08 -8.18
N ARG A 70 -2.64 -12.42 -8.08
CA ARG A 70 -1.71 -13.16 -7.20
C ARG A 70 -0.29 -13.14 -7.73
N LYS A 71 -0.10 -12.88 -9.03
CA LYS A 71 1.20 -12.73 -9.67
C LYS A 71 1.83 -11.36 -9.46
N LEU A 72 1.09 -10.42 -8.86
CA LEU A 72 1.64 -9.14 -8.44
C LEU A 72 2.45 -9.32 -7.16
N LYS A 73 3.73 -9.06 -7.23
CA LYS A 73 4.67 -9.11 -6.11
C LYS A 73 5.09 -7.69 -5.71
N ARG A 74 5.29 -7.47 -4.43
CA ARG A 74 5.83 -6.20 -3.93
C ARG A 74 7.30 -6.06 -4.34
N ASP A 75 7.63 -4.92 -4.93
CA ASP A 75 8.98 -4.53 -5.30
C ASP A 75 9.32 -3.19 -4.61
N GLY A 76 9.82 -3.28 -3.39
CA GLY A 76 10.06 -2.13 -2.53
C GLY A 76 8.81 -1.62 -1.79
N LYS A 77 8.79 -0.33 -1.48
CA LYS A 77 7.76 0.26 -0.60
C LYS A 77 6.40 0.45 -1.29
N ASN A 78 6.41 0.96 -2.53
CA ASN A 78 5.19 1.41 -3.22
C ASN A 78 5.05 0.84 -4.63
N LEU A 79 6.02 0.04 -5.09
CA LEU A 79 6.00 -0.55 -6.41
C LEU A 79 5.55 -2.01 -6.36
N LEU A 80 4.99 -2.45 -7.46
CA LEU A 80 4.59 -3.83 -7.71
C LEU A 80 5.26 -4.31 -9.00
N SER A 81 5.73 -5.54 -9.01
CA SER A 81 6.17 -6.24 -10.21
C SER A 81 5.18 -7.33 -10.57
N TYR A 82 4.93 -7.53 -11.84
CA TYR A 82 4.10 -8.62 -12.32
C TYR A 82 4.99 -9.77 -12.79
N ASP A 83 4.79 -10.96 -12.19
CA ASP A 83 5.52 -12.18 -12.51
C ASP A 83 4.74 -13.03 -13.53
N GLY A 84 4.47 -12.45 -14.67
CA GLY A 84 3.72 -13.04 -15.77
C GLY A 84 4.12 -12.43 -17.11
N GLU A 85 3.46 -12.88 -18.18
CA GLU A 85 3.67 -12.27 -19.49
C GLU A 85 3.07 -10.86 -19.52
N THR A 86 3.76 -9.92 -20.17
CA THR A 86 3.32 -8.51 -20.29
C THR A 86 1.99 -8.39 -21.05
N THR A 87 1.63 -9.41 -21.83
CA THR A 87 0.34 -9.50 -22.54
C THR A 87 -0.86 -9.74 -21.61
N ALA A 88 -0.63 -9.98 -20.32
CA ALA A 88 -1.69 -10.12 -19.32
C ALA A 88 -2.20 -8.78 -18.77
N GLU A 89 -1.63 -7.66 -19.20
CA GLU A 89 -2.14 -6.33 -18.92
C GLU A 89 -3.47 -6.12 -19.67
N ILE A 90 -4.49 -5.73 -18.95
CA ILE A 90 -5.80 -5.41 -19.50
C ILE A 90 -6.05 -3.94 -19.19
N ALA A 91 -6.33 -3.14 -20.21
CA ALA A 91 -6.77 -1.76 -19.98
C ALA A 91 -7.99 -1.78 -19.02
N ALA A 92 -7.95 -0.95 -18.01
CA ALA A 92 -9.05 -0.90 -17.04
C ALA A 92 -10.26 -0.21 -17.68
N ASP A 93 -11.30 -0.97 -17.98
CA ASP A 93 -12.55 -0.46 -18.61
C ASP A 93 -13.28 0.57 -17.73
N GLN A 94 -13.10 0.49 -16.41
CA GLN A 94 -13.70 1.40 -15.45
C GLN A 94 -12.63 1.96 -14.52
N VAL A 95 -11.99 3.03 -14.95
CA VAL A 95 -11.06 3.80 -14.11
C VAL A 95 -11.87 4.85 -13.35
N SER A 96 -11.70 4.88 -12.02
CA SER A 96 -12.20 5.98 -11.20
C SER A 96 -11.06 6.51 -10.36
N LEU A 97 -10.43 7.58 -10.85
CA LEU A 97 -9.37 8.29 -10.16
C LEU A 97 -9.96 9.51 -9.42
N GLU A 98 -9.49 9.73 -8.21
CA GLU A 98 -9.81 10.92 -7.44
C GLU A 98 -8.57 11.77 -7.25
N HIS A 99 -8.52 12.92 -7.93
CA HIS A 99 -7.43 13.87 -7.82
C HIS A 99 -7.44 14.55 -6.43
N LYS A 100 -6.26 14.81 -5.88
CA LYS A 100 -6.06 15.42 -4.54
C LYS A 100 -6.69 14.64 -3.38
N SER A 101 -6.92 13.34 -3.55
CA SER A 101 -7.46 12.46 -2.52
C SER A 101 -6.43 11.47 -2.03
N LEU A 102 -6.47 11.15 -0.76
CA LEU A 102 -5.63 10.13 -0.12
C LEU A 102 -6.53 9.00 0.37
N GLU A 103 -6.23 7.78 -0.04
CA GLU A 103 -6.90 6.59 0.47
C GLU A 103 -6.58 6.44 1.96
N LYS A 104 -7.61 6.43 2.81
CA LYS A 104 -7.44 6.19 4.24
C LYS A 104 -7.28 4.69 4.50
N ALA A 105 -6.51 4.36 5.54
CA ALA A 105 -6.41 2.98 6.00
C ALA A 105 -7.80 2.49 6.47
N ASN A 106 -8.16 1.26 6.10
CA ASN A 106 -9.40 0.59 6.54
C ASN A 106 -9.31 0.11 8.00
N VAL A 107 -8.23 0.43 8.68
CA VAL A 107 -7.94 -0.01 10.05
C VAL A 107 -8.05 1.17 11.00
N GLY A 108 -8.94 1.06 11.97
CA GLY A 108 -9.05 2.02 13.07
C GLY A 108 -7.89 1.84 14.04
N VAL A 109 -7.01 2.83 14.15
CA VAL A 109 -5.83 2.77 15.05
C VAL A 109 -6.27 2.50 16.50
N VAL A 110 -7.36 3.11 16.93
CA VAL A 110 -7.89 2.95 18.29
C VAL A 110 -8.39 1.52 18.53
N ASP A 111 -9.11 0.94 17.57
CA ASP A 111 -9.63 -0.42 17.66
C ASP A 111 -8.49 -1.45 17.73
N GLU A 112 -7.44 -1.26 16.95
CA GLU A 112 -6.27 -2.13 16.98
C GLU A 112 -5.45 -1.98 18.27
N MET A 113 -5.39 -0.77 18.83
CA MET A 113 -4.79 -0.56 20.17
C MET A 113 -5.57 -1.28 21.26
N VAL A 114 -6.90 -1.23 21.23
CA VAL A 114 -7.74 -1.96 22.18
C VAL A 114 -7.53 -3.47 22.05
N ARG A 115 -7.55 -4.00 20.82
CA ARG A 115 -7.26 -5.42 20.58
C ARG A 115 -5.87 -5.83 21.07
N MET A 116 -4.86 -4.99 20.86
CA MET A 116 -3.52 -5.25 21.38
C MET A 116 -3.50 -5.35 22.91
N ILE A 117 -4.20 -4.45 23.59
CA ILE A 117 -4.34 -4.49 25.05
C ILE A 117 -5.04 -5.77 25.51
N ASP A 118 -6.09 -6.18 24.82
CA ASP A 118 -6.82 -7.41 25.14
C ASP A 118 -5.94 -8.66 24.96
N TYR A 119 -5.18 -8.73 23.85
CA TYR A 119 -4.23 -9.81 23.64
C TYR A 119 -3.12 -9.84 24.68
N HIS A 120 -2.61 -8.67 25.08
CA HIS A 120 -1.60 -8.58 26.13
C HIS A 120 -2.14 -9.07 27.47
N ARG A 121 -3.35 -8.67 27.84
CA ARG A 121 -4.02 -9.17 29.06
C ARG A 121 -4.26 -10.67 29.02
N MET A 122 -4.67 -11.19 27.87
CA MET A 122 -4.84 -12.63 27.68
C MET A 122 -3.52 -13.36 27.86
N PHE A 123 -2.44 -12.87 27.27
CA PHE A 123 -1.10 -13.43 27.44
C PHE A 123 -0.65 -13.41 28.90
N GLU A 124 -0.84 -12.30 29.62
CA GLU A 124 -0.54 -12.22 31.06
C GLU A 124 -1.35 -13.23 31.86
N THR A 125 -2.63 -13.42 31.54
CA THR A 125 -3.50 -14.39 32.25
C THR A 125 -3.01 -15.82 31.99
N PHE A 126 -2.65 -16.17 30.77
CA PHE A 126 -2.07 -17.47 30.44
C PHE A 126 -0.76 -17.71 31.18
N THR A 127 0.13 -16.71 31.17
CA THR A 127 1.42 -16.82 31.90
C THR A 127 1.22 -17.03 33.40
N LYS A 128 0.30 -16.28 34.01
CA LYS A 128 -0.04 -16.48 35.43
C LYS A 128 -0.63 -17.86 35.70
N SER A 129 -1.49 -18.35 34.80
CA SER A 129 -2.06 -19.70 34.95
C SER A 129 -0.97 -20.77 34.87
N MET A 130 -0.03 -20.65 33.93
CA MET A 130 1.10 -21.58 33.84
C MET A 130 1.97 -21.57 35.10
N MET A 131 2.31 -20.37 35.61
CA MET A 131 3.05 -20.26 36.89
C MET A 131 2.30 -20.88 38.06
N THR A 132 0.96 -20.74 38.11
CA THR A 132 0.15 -21.38 39.14
C THR A 132 0.16 -22.91 39.02
N PHE A 133 0.13 -23.45 37.79
CA PHE A 133 0.27 -24.89 37.58
C PHE A 133 1.64 -25.41 38.03
N ASP A 134 2.72 -24.70 37.63
CA ASP A 134 4.08 -25.07 38.07
C ASP A 134 4.18 -25.05 39.63
N GLU A 135 3.59 -24.05 40.27
CA GLU A 135 3.59 -23.97 41.76
C GLU A 135 2.79 -25.10 42.40
N VAL A 136 1.67 -25.51 41.81
CA VAL A 136 0.87 -26.66 42.28
C VAL A 136 1.63 -27.95 42.07
N ASP A 137 2.28 -28.15 40.93
CA ASP A 137 3.08 -29.34 40.64
C ASP A 137 4.27 -29.46 41.60
N ASP A 138 4.98 -28.34 41.85
CA ASP A 138 6.07 -28.30 42.82
C ASP A 138 5.59 -28.66 44.25
N LYS A 139 4.44 -28.14 44.68
CA LYS A 139 3.86 -28.49 45.97
C LYS A 139 3.43 -29.96 46.03
N ALA A 140 2.83 -30.49 44.97
CA ALA A 140 2.44 -31.89 44.87
C ALA A 140 3.63 -32.81 44.98
N ILE A 141 4.71 -32.55 44.22
CA ILE A 141 5.94 -33.35 44.24
C ILE A 141 6.60 -33.31 45.62
N ASN A 142 6.72 -32.12 46.22
CA ASN A 142 7.36 -31.96 47.52
C ASN A 142 6.53 -32.56 48.69
N THR A 143 5.20 -32.59 48.55
CA THR A 143 4.32 -33.15 49.59
C THR A 143 4.26 -34.67 49.51
N VAL A 144 4.19 -35.24 48.28
CA VAL A 144 4.16 -36.69 48.06
C VAL A 144 5.54 -37.31 48.26
N GLY A 145 6.61 -36.62 47.87
CA GLY A 145 7.98 -37.11 48.03
C GLY A 145 8.52 -37.10 49.44
N ARG A 146 7.83 -36.46 50.39
CA ARG A 146 8.19 -36.45 51.84
C ARG A 146 7.52 -37.57 52.65
N LEU A 147 6.66 -38.36 52.05
CA LEU A 147 5.96 -39.48 52.70
C LEU A 147 6.69 -40.84 52.50
N THR A 148 7.86 -40.81 51.95
CA THR A 148 8.82 -41.93 51.89
C THR A 148 10.12 -41.52 52.61
#